data_0116e27932baf2dad8750f62e68a5a09
#
_entry.id   0116e27932baf2dad8750f62e68a5a09
#
_cell.length_a   1.000
_cell.length_b   1.000
_cell.length_c   1.000
_cell.angle_alpha   90.00
_cell.angle_beta   90.00
_cell.angle_gamma   90.00
#
_symmetry.space_group_name_H-M   'P 1'
#
loop_
_entity.id
_entity.type
_entity.pdbx_description
1 polymer ?
#
loop_
_entity_poly.entity_id
_entity_poly.type
_entity_poly.pdbx_seq_one_letter_code
_entity_poly.pdbx_strand_id
1 'polypeptide(L)'
;MTISKNLGIAAVAFAGWMVMVLPAHSQLAPFAGLSGSWTGSGKVALSDGSNERLRCRAAYRVDPSGVRLQQTLKCASDSYMFGLSSEVLSEGSRISGTWSETSRNVSGTLQGHSNGDSISLVANSVGFSANLHLTTRGNRQSVSIESQGEIRSVSITMTRS
;
A
#
# COMPACT_ATOMS: atom_id res chain seq x y z
N MET A 1 67.61 56.96 -21.58
CA MET A 1 67.78 55.60 -21.06
C MET A 1 66.63 55.31 -20.14
N THR A 2 65.52 54.75 -20.65
CA THR A 2 64.25 54.52 -19.90
C THR A 2 63.79 53.12 -20.20
N ILE A 3 63.83 52.28 -19.20
CA ILE A 3 63.46 50.88 -19.26
C ILE A 3 61.97 50.76 -18.88
N SER A 4 61.13 50.40 -19.84
CA SER A 4 59.74 50.15 -19.68
C SER A 4 59.54 48.68 -19.23
N LYS A 5 58.98 48.44 -18.06
CA LYS A 5 58.58 47.12 -17.57
C LYS A 5 57.12 46.87 -17.92
N ASN A 6 56.91 45.98 -18.87
CA ASN A 6 55.57 45.46 -19.16
C ASN A 6 55.19 44.39 -18.12
N LEU A 7 54.15 44.68 -17.33
CA LEU A 7 53.53 43.76 -16.37
C LEU A 7 52.37 43.05 -17.08
N GLY A 8 52.59 41.79 -17.47
CA GLY A 8 51.56 40.96 -18.04
C GLY A 8 50.59 40.43 -16.93
N ILE A 9 49.33 40.78 -17.04
CA ILE A 9 48.27 40.26 -16.20
C ILE A 9 47.77 38.97 -16.82
N ALA A 10 48.04 37.83 -16.19
CA ALA A 10 47.50 36.55 -16.59
C ALA A 10 46.07 36.43 -15.98
N ALA A 11 45.06 36.49 -16.83
CA ALA A 11 43.68 36.22 -16.46
C ALA A 11 43.45 34.70 -16.34
N VAL A 12 43.31 34.19 -15.14
CA VAL A 12 42.92 32.81 -14.87
C VAL A 12 41.36 32.71 -14.98
N ALA A 13 40.90 32.09 -16.06
CA ALA A 13 39.47 31.79 -16.25
C ALA A 13 39.11 30.57 -15.40
N PHE A 14 38.39 30.78 -14.31
CA PHE A 14 37.75 29.72 -13.56
C PHE A 14 36.50 29.25 -14.32
N ALA A 15 36.59 28.11 -15.00
CA ALA A 15 35.46 27.41 -15.55
C ALA A 15 34.71 26.72 -14.39
N GLY A 16 33.68 27.38 -13.88
CA GLY A 16 32.78 26.81 -12.90
C GLY A 16 31.94 25.66 -13.51
N TRP A 17 32.22 24.44 -13.12
CA TRP A 17 31.38 23.29 -13.44
C TRP A 17 30.09 23.40 -12.62
N MET A 18 29.00 23.78 -13.29
CA MET A 18 27.66 23.81 -12.73
C MET A 18 27.16 22.35 -12.66
N VAL A 19 27.28 21.74 -11.49
CA VAL A 19 26.71 20.41 -11.25
C VAL A 19 25.18 20.57 -11.21
N MET A 20 24.49 20.16 -12.25
CA MET A 20 23.03 20.05 -12.26
C MET A 20 22.63 18.91 -11.34
N VAL A 21 22.19 19.23 -10.13
CA VAL A 21 21.52 18.29 -9.23
C VAL A 21 20.12 18.07 -9.78
N LEU A 22 19.91 16.96 -10.49
CA LEU A 22 18.58 16.52 -10.89
C LEU A 22 17.82 16.12 -9.60
N PRO A 23 16.58 16.62 -9.39
CA PRO A 23 15.78 16.16 -8.27
C PRO A 23 15.49 14.67 -8.45
N ALA A 24 15.99 13.86 -7.54
CA ALA A 24 15.61 12.46 -7.44
C ALA A 24 14.13 12.44 -7.10
N HIS A 25 13.27 12.09 -8.05
CA HIS A 25 11.88 11.79 -7.77
C HIS A 25 11.87 10.53 -6.91
N SER A 26 11.65 10.69 -5.62
CA SER A 26 11.41 9.56 -4.72
C SER A 26 10.14 8.86 -5.23
N GLN A 27 10.29 7.70 -5.83
CA GLN A 27 9.18 6.84 -6.19
C GLN A 27 8.39 6.55 -4.90
N LEU A 28 7.10 6.87 -4.91
CA LEU A 28 6.22 6.51 -3.81
C LEU A 28 6.24 4.98 -3.71
N ALA A 29 6.65 4.47 -2.56
CA ALA A 29 6.72 3.05 -2.24
C ALA A 29 5.67 2.73 -1.17
N PRO A 30 4.36 2.72 -1.51
CA PRO A 30 3.28 2.72 -0.53
C PRO A 30 3.21 1.42 0.28
N PHE A 31 3.86 0.36 -0.20
CA PHE A 31 3.84 -0.95 0.47
C PHE A 31 5.11 -1.23 1.29
N ALA A 32 6.16 -0.39 1.21
CA ALA A 32 7.46 -0.65 1.85
C ALA A 32 7.37 -0.98 3.35
N GLY A 33 6.43 -0.38 4.06
CA GLY A 33 6.20 -0.62 5.47
C GLY A 33 5.32 -1.82 5.81
N LEU A 34 4.80 -2.57 4.85
CA LEU A 34 3.80 -3.62 5.10
C LEU A 34 4.39 -5.02 5.28
N SER A 35 5.59 -5.28 4.76
CA SER A 35 6.18 -6.63 4.74
C SER A 35 6.18 -7.29 6.13
N GLY A 36 5.83 -8.59 6.17
CA GLY A 36 5.86 -9.40 7.38
C GLY A 36 4.53 -10.06 7.72
N SER A 37 4.47 -10.62 8.92
CA SER A 37 3.29 -11.28 9.48
C SER A 37 2.54 -10.32 10.40
N TRP A 38 1.21 -10.36 10.32
CA TRP A 38 0.31 -9.50 11.09
C TRP A 38 -0.79 -10.34 11.72
N THR A 39 -1.12 -10.03 12.94
CA THR A 39 -2.22 -10.68 13.67
C THR A 39 -3.15 -9.65 14.27
N GLY A 40 -4.41 -9.97 14.36
CA GLY A 40 -5.37 -9.03 14.91
C GLY A 40 -6.76 -9.57 15.09
N SER A 41 -7.65 -8.68 15.47
CA SER A 41 -9.05 -8.97 15.68
C SER A 41 -9.94 -7.86 15.14
N GLY A 42 -11.19 -8.17 14.95
CA GLY A 42 -12.17 -7.24 14.41
C GLY A 42 -13.59 -7.68 14.62
N LYS A 43 -14.46 -7.09 13.83
CA LYS A 43 -15.89 -7.40 13.78
C LYS A 43 -16.35 -7.48 12.33
N VAL A 44 -17.29 -8.37 12.07
CA VAL A 44 -18.08 -8.40 10.84
C VAL A 44 -19.53 -8.08 11.21
N ALA A 45 -20.14 -7.18 10.46
CA ALA A 45 -21.58 -6.89 10.53
C ALA A 45 -22.27 -7.52 9.32
N LEU A 46 -23.35 -8.24 9.57
CA LEU A 46 -24.13 -8.99 8.58
C LEU A 46 -25.42 -8.26 8.20
N SER A 47 -25.99 -8.65 7.09
CA SER A 47 -27.22 -8.03 6.55
C SER A 47 -28.46 -8.25 7.42
N ASP A 48 -28.46 -9.26 8.26
CA ASP A 48 -29.50 -9.55 9.26
C ASP A 48 -29.40 -8.69 10.53
N GLY A 49 -28.37 -7.81 10.59
CA GLY A 49 -28.09 -6.96 11.76
C GLY A 49 -27.22 -7.61 12.82
N SER A 50 -26.85 -8.87 12.67
CA SER A 50 -25.94 -9.55 13.61
C SER A 50 -24.51 -9.09 13.43
N ASN A 51 -23.70 -9.26 14.49
CA ASN A 51 -22.28 -8.95 14.48
C ASN A 51 -21.50 -10.10 15.09
N GLU A 52 -20.39 -10.46 14.45
CA GLU A 52 -19.50 -11.48 14.96
C GLU A 52 -18.08 -10.95 15.15
N ARG A 53 -17.37 -11.51 16.11
CA ARG A 53 -15.96 -11.18 16.34
C ARG A 53 -15.09 -11.98 15.38
N LEU A 54 -14.13 -11.30 14.77
CA LEU A 54 -13.13 -11.87 13.88
C LEU A 54 -11.78 -12.01 14.57
N ARG A 55 -11.06 -13.08 14.27
CA ARG A 55 -9.62 -13.25 14.51
C ARG A 55 -8.96 -13.41 13.16
N CYS A 56 -7.94 -12.60 12.89
CA CYS A 56 -7.30 -12.50 11.59
C CYS A 56 -5.79 -12.70 11.68
N ARG A 57 -5.23 -13.30 10.62
CA ARG A 57 -3.80 -13.37 10.37
C ARG A 57 -3.54 -12.99 8.92
N ALA A 58 -2.59 -12.10 8.70
CA ALA A 58 -2.17 -11.70 7.38
C ALA A 58 -0.67 -11.90 7.21
N ALA A 59 -0.25 -12.18 5.98
CA ALA A 59 1.13 -12.15 5.56
C ALA A 59 1.24 -11.26 4.32
N TYR A 60 2.19 -10.33 4.36
CA TYR A 60 2.51 -9.43 3.27
C TYR A 60 3.91 -9.71 2.77
N ARG A 61 4.05 -9.88 1.47
CA ARG A 61 5.33 -9.94 0.76
C ARG A 61 5.42 -8.74 -0.15
N VAL A 62 6.40 -7.90 0.11
CA VAL A 62 6.64 -6.66 -0.64
C VAL A 62 7.96 -6.82 -1.38
N ASP A 63 7.99 -6.42 -2.66
CA ASP A 63 9.21 -6.42 -3.42
C ASP A 63 10.21 -5.34 -2.92
N PRO A 64 11.49 -5.41 -3.28
CA PRO A 64 12.49 -4.45 -2.82
C PRO A 64 12.19 -2.99 -3.20
N SER A 65 11.45 -2.74 -4.27
CA SER A 65 11.03 -1.39 -4.69
C SER A 65 9.89 -0.82 -3.85
N GLY A 66 9.16 -1.68 -3.10
CA GLY A 66 8.02 -1.28 -2.29
C GLY A 66 6.76 -0.94 -3.07
N VAL A 67 6.70 -1.27 -4.38
CA VAL A 67 5.57 -0.95 -5.25
C VAL A 67 4.73 -2.18 -5.62
N ARG A 68 5.22 -3.38 -5.36
CA ARG A 68 4.49 -4.64 -5.61
C ARG A 68 4.26 -5.37 -4.29
N LEU A 69 3.03 -5.80 -4.08
CA LEU A 69 2.61 -6.47 -2.86
C LEU A 69 1.82 -7.74 -3.19
N GLN A 70 2.20 -8.84 -2.55
CA GLN A 70 1.39 -10.05 -2.42
C GLN A 70 0.88 -10.15 -0.98
N GLN A 71 -0.41 -10.38 -0.83
CA GLN A 71 -1.07 -10.51 0.48
C GLN A 71 -1.79 -11.85 0.57
N THR A 72 -1.74 -12.45 1.75
CA THR A 72 -2.69 -13.47 2.19
C THR A 72 -3.30 -13.03 3.51
N LEU A 73 -4.62 -13.14 3.63
CA LEU A 73 -5.38 -12.84 4.83
C LEU A 73 -6.30 -14.02 5.14
N LYS A 74 -6.26 -14.51 6.36
CA LYS A 74 -7.19 -15.52 6.88
C LYS A 74 -7.88 -14.96 8.11
N CYS A 75 -9.21 -14.96 8.09
CA CYS A 75 -10.03 -14.55 9.22
C CYS A 75 -11.05 -15.64 9.54
N ALA A 76 -11.37 -15.78 10.83
CA ALA A 76 -12.38 -16.68 11.32
C ALA A 76 -13.23 -15.99 12.39
N SER A 77 -14.54 -16.26 12.37
CA SER A 77 -15.51 -16.00 13.44
C SER A 77 -16.13 -17.32 13.90
N ASP A 78 -17.20 -17.26 14.65
CA ASP A 78 -17.90 -18.46 15.10
C ASP A 78 -18.65 -19.14 13.93
N SER A 79 -19.16 -18.39 12.97
CA SER A 79 -19.95 -18.88 11.82
C SER A 79 -19.24 -18.81 10.47
N TYR A 80 -18.20 -18.01 10.34
CA TYR A 80 -17.54 -17.73 9.06
C TYR A 80 -16.03 -17.95 9.10
N MET A 81 -15.52 -18.51 8.02
CA MET A 81 -14.09 -18.49 7.69
C MET A 81 -13.95 -17.94 6.29
N PHE A 82 -12.98 -17.05 6.09
CA PHE A 82 -12.60 -16.60 4.77
C PHE A 82 -11.09 -16.46 4.62
N GLY A 83 -10.62 -16.72 3.41
CA GLY A 83 -9.23 -16.61 3.04
C GLY A 83 -9.10 -15.77 1.78
N LEU A 84 -8.46 -14.63 1.89
CA LEU A 84 -8.19 -13.72 0.79
C LEU A 84 -6.73 -13.80 0.35
N SER A 85 -6.51 -13.84 -0.95
CA SER A 85 -5.20 -13.62 -1.56
C SER A 85 -5.31 -12.45 -2.51
N SER A 86 -4.30 -11.60 -2.55
CA SER A 86 -4.26 -10.49 -3.50
C SER A 86 -2.85 -10.21 -3.99
N GLU A 87 -2.77 -9.72 -5.22
CA GLU A 87 -1.56 -9.19 -5.82
C GLU A 87 -1.86 -7.79 -6.35
N VAL A 88 -1.10 -6.81 -5.90
CA VAL A 88 -1.30 -5.41 -6.26
C VAL A 88 -0.01 -4.76 -6.69
N LEU A 89 -0.13 -3.82 -7.62
CA LEU A 89 0.93 -2.98 -8.14
C LEU A 89 0.55 -1.51 -7.90
N SER A 90 1.53 -0.72 -7.48
CA SER A 90 1.43 0.74 -7.40
C SER A 90 2.20 1.40 -8.53
N GLU A 91 1.55 2.31 -9.24
CA GLU A 91 2.14 3.20 -10.23
C GLU A 91 1.93 4.64 -9.77
N GLY A 92 2.91 5.17 -9.08
CA GLY A 92 2.76 6.43 -8.33
C GLY A 92 1.77 6.25 -7.18
N SER A 93 0.71 7.04 -7.14
CA SER A 93 -0.37 6.89 -6.17
C SER A 93 -1.46 5.89 -6.59
N ARG A 94 -1.52 5.51 -7.87
CA ARG A 94 -2.54 4.58 -8.38
C ARG A 94 -2.19 3.15 -7.98
N ILE A 95 -3.18 2.41 -7.52
CA ILE A 95 -3.05 0.99 -7.18
C ILE A 95 -4.00 0.19 -8.05
N SER A 96 -3.51 -0.91 -8.61
CA SER A 96 -4.29 -1.89 -9.36
C SER A 96 -3.87 -3.31 -9.01
N GLY A 97 -4.75 -4.27 -9.17
CA GLY A 97 -4.42 -5.66 -8.90
C GLY A 97 -5.61 -6.61 -8.99
N THR A 98 -5.39 -7.80 -8.45
CA THR A 98 -6.39 -8.86 -8.40
C THR A 98 -6.53 -9.40 -6.98
N TRP A 99 -7.67 -10.00 -6.70
CA TRP A 99 -7.93 -10.69 -5.45
C TRP A 99 -8.71 -11.98 -5.71
N SER A 100 -8.59 -12.91 -4.79
CA SER A 100 -9.38 -14.14 -4.75
C SER A 100 -9.74 -14.50 -3.33
N GLU A 101 -10.94 -15.04 -3.14
CA GLU A 101 -11.43 -15.63 -1.89
C GLU A 101 -11.53 -17.14 -2.09
N THR A 102 -10.77 -17.89 -1.29
CA THR A 102 -10.55 -19.33 -1.51
C THR A 102 -11.68 -20.20 -1.03
N SER A 103 -12.48 -19.76 -0.03
CA SER A 103 -13.55 -20.55 0.56
C SER A 103 -14.78 -20.62 -0.35
N ARG A 104 -15.03 -19.57 -1.14
CA ARG A 104 -16.18 -19.45 -2.06
C ARG A 104 -15.79 -19.48 -3.52
N ASN A 105 -14.49 -19.59 -3.83
CA ASN A 105 -13.95 -19.57 -5.18
C ASN A 105 -14.39 -18.33 -5.97
N VAL A 106 -14.33 -17.16 -5.35
CA VAL A 106 -14.65 -15.86 -5.95
C VAL A 106 -13.35 -15.10 -6.20
N SER A 107 -13.25 -14.46 -7.34
CA SER A 107 -12.11 -13.61 -7.69
C SER A 107 -12.55 -12.35 -8.41
N GLY A 108 -11.66 -11.36 -8.45
CA GLY A 108 -11.95 -10.09 -9.07
C GLY A 108 -10.75 -9.17 -9.15
N THR A 109 -11.02 -7.90 -9.39
CA THR A 109 -10.02 -6.84 -9.53
C THR A 109 -10.02 -5.89 -8.33
N LEU A 110 -8.87 -5.29 -8.09
CA LEU A 110 -8.65 -4.21 -7.13
C LEU A 110 -8.21 -2.97 -7.88
N GLN A 111 -8.79 -1.83 -7.57
CA GLN A 111 -8.40 -0.53 -8.11
C GLN A 111 -8.53 0.53 -7.03
N GLY A 112 -7.62 1.50 -7.03
CA GLY A 112 -7.68 2.60 -6.08
C GLY A 112 -6.41 3.41 -6.03
N HIS A 113 -6.12 3.96 -4.87
CA HIS A 113 -4.98 4.85 -4.69
C HIS A 113 -4.42 4.79 -3.27
N SER A 114 -3.17 5.21 -3.15
CA SER A 114 -2.48 5.46 -1.88
C SER A 114 -2.34 6.96 -1.63
N ASN A 115 -2.42 7.35 -0.37
CA ASN A 115 -2.14 8.69 0.10
C ASN A 115 -1.46 8.62 1.47
N GLY A 116 -0.14 8.73 1.48
CA GLY A 116 0.65 8.57 2.71
C GLY A 116 0.43 7.21 3.36
N ASP A 117 -0.04 7.22 4.61
CA ASP A 117 -0.30 6.01 5.40
C ASP A 117 -1.56 5.26 5.01
N SER A 118 -2.35 5.81 4.09
CA SER A 118 -3.69 5.32 3.75
C SER A 118 -3.73 4.75 2.34
N ILE A 119 -4.46 3.65 2.18
CA ILE A 119 -4.77 2.99 0.92
C ILE A 119 -6.28 2.84 0.83
N SER A 120 -6.86 3.33 -0.26
CA SER A 120 -8.29 3.20 -0.57
C SER A 120 -8.45 2.40 -1.85
N LEU A 121 -9.21 1.31 -1.80
CA LEU A 121 -9.40 0.39 -2.92
C LEU A 121 -10.90 0.09 -3.10
N VAL A 122 -11.27 -0.22 -4.32
CA VAL A 122 -12.53 -0.86 -4.68
C VAL A 122 -12.21 -2.28 -5.17
N ALA A 123 -12.81 -3.27 -4.52
CA ALA A 123 -12.78 -4.65 -4.97
C ALA A 123 -14.03 -4.92 -5.79
N ASN A 124 -13.87 -5.42 -7.01
CA ASN A 124 -14.95 -5.75 -7.90
C ASN A 124 -14.87 -7.21 -8.35
N SER A 125 -16.04 -7.85 -8.46
CA SER A 125 -16.24 -9.16 -9.05
C SER A 125 -17.64 -9.21 -9.69
N VAL A 126 -17.99 -10.32 -10.29
CA VAL A 126 -19.36 -10.50 -10.83
C VAL A 126 -20.37 -10.47 -9.68
N GLY A 127 -21.27 -9.47 -9.71
CA GLY A 127 -22.33 -9.30 -8.69
C GLY A 127 -21.83 -8.85 -7.31
N PHE A 128 -20.58 -8.42 -7.19
CA PHE A 128 -20.01 -7.98 -5.92
C PHE A 128 -19.13 -6.72 -6.10
N SER A 129 -19.30 -5.78 -5.18
CA SER A 129 -18.40 -4.63 -5.03
C SER A 129 -18.23 -4.30 -3.54
N ALA A 130 -17.02 -3.95 -3.16
CA ALA A 130 -16.70 -3.51 -1.80
C ALA A 130 -15.68 -2.37 -1.81
N ASN A 131 -15.87 -1.43 -0.90
CA ASN A 131 -14.89 -0.38 -0.61
C ASN A 131 -13.98 -0.83 0.53
N LEU A 132 -12.68 -0.71 0.33
CA LEU A 132 -11.66 -1.05 1.33
C LEU A 132 -10.87 0.21 1.67
N HIS A 133 -10.66 0.41 2.95
CA HIS A 133 -9.77 1.45 3.45
C HIS A 133 -8.79 0.86 4.45
N LEU A 134 -7.49 1.05 4.20
CA LEU A 134 -6.42 0.60 5.05
C LEU A 134 -5.61 1.80 5.52
N THR A 135 -5.27 1.83 6.79
CA THR A 135 -4.32 2.80 7.34
C THR A 135 -3.27 2.05 8.12
N THR A 136 -1.99 2.31 7.81
CA THR A 136 -0.86 1.64 8.48
C THR A 136 0.07 2.68 9.08
N ARG A 137 0.30 2.59 10.39
CA ARG A 137 1.23 3.45 11.12
C ARG A 137 2.17 2.58 11.97
N GLY A 138 3.43 2.54 11.57
CA GLY A 138 4.43 1.71 12.22
C GLY A 138 4.06 0.23 12.17
N ASN A 139 3.82 -0.37 13.32
CA ASN A 139 3.45 -1.78 13.46
C ASN A 139 1.94 -2.02 13.66
N ARG A 140 1.10 -1.01 13.47
CA ARG A 140 -0.35 -1.09 13.61
C ARG A 140 -1.04 -0.79 12.29
N GLN A 141 -2.04 -1.61 11.94
CA GLN A 141 -2.86 -1.45 10.76
C GLN A 141 -4.35 -1.51 11.13
N SER A 142 -5.12 -0.61 10.56
CA SER A 142 -6.58 -0.63 10.60
C SER A 142 -7.12 -0.89 9.20
N VAL A 143 -8.07 -1.79 9.08
CA VAL A 143 -8.75 -2.15 7.83
C VAL A 143 -10.24 -2.01 8.03
N SER A 144 -10.91 -1.28 7.14
CA SER A 144 -12.36 -1.26 7.03
C SER A 144 -12.78 -1.68 5.62
N ILE A 145 -13.83 -2.48 5.55
CA ILE A 145 -14.44 -2.95 4.31
C ILE A 145 -15.93 -2.68 4.42
N GLU A 146 -16.51 -2.12 3.38
CA GLU A 146 -17.95 -1.90 3.25
C GLU A 146 -18.46 -2.52 1.96
N SER A 147 -19.54 -3.28 2.04
CA SER A 147 -20.17 -3.91 0.89
C SER A 147 -21.70 -3.92 1.02
N GLN A 148 -22.39 -4.28 -0.07
CA GLN A 148 -23.85 -4.33 -0.09
C GLN A 148 -24.41 -5.76 -0.03
N GLY A 149 -23.56 -6.77 0.16
CA GLY A 149 -23.94 -8.17 0.20
C GLY A 149 -24.42 -8.64 1.58
N GLU A 150 -24.31 -9.94 1.83
CA GLU A 150 -24.57 -10.58 3.12
C GLU A 150 -23.65 -10.01 4.22
N ILE A 151 -22.39 -9.76 3.90
CA ILE A 151 -21.46 -9.00 4.74
C ILE A 151 -21.64 -7.51 4.43
N ARG A 152 -22.03 -6.74 5.43
CA ARG A 152 -22.22 -5.28 5.30
C ARG A 152 -20.94 -4.51 5.55
N SER A 153 -20.26 -4.85 6.62
CA SER A 153 -18.98 -4.22 6.95
C SER A 153 -18.06 -5.16 7.69
N VAL A 154 -16.77 -4.93 7.53
CA VAL A 154 -15.70 -5.57 8.30
C VAL A 154 -14.79 -4.48 8.84
N SER A 155 -14.42 -4.59 10.11
CA SER A 155 -13.46 -3.70 10.76
C SER A 155 -12.43 -4.54 11.49
N ILE A 156 -11.14 -4.39 11.16
CA ILE A 156 -10.05 -5.18 11.73
C ILE A 156 -8.94 -4.23 12.18
N THR A 157 -8.38 -4.51 13.34
CA THR A 157 -7.11 -3.91 13.78
C THR A 157 -6.07 -5.01 13.91
N MET A 158 -4.93 -4.82 13.26
CA MET A 158 -3.82 -5.76 13.26
C MET A 158 -2.54 -5.12 13.79
N THR A 159 -1.69 -5.96 14.34
CA THR A 159 -0.34 -5.59 14.78
C THR A 159 0.65 -6.52 14.11
N ARG A 160 1.78 -5.98 13.71
CA ARG A 160 2.88 -6.77 13.15
C ARG A 160 3.47 -7.65 14.23
N SER A 161 3.67 -8.94 13.92
CA SER A 161 4.29 -9.95 14.78
C SER A 161 5.80 -9.98 14.61
#